data_a989844c68ca3ad42a66a08452d1d6f1
#
_entry.id   a989844c68ca3ad42a66a08452d1d6f1
#
_cell.length_a   1.000
_cell.length_b   1.000
_cell.length_c   1.000
_cell.angle_alpha   90.00
_cell.angle_beta   90.00
_cell.angle_gamma   90.00
#
_symmetry.space_group_name_H-M   'P 1'
#
loop_
_entity.id
_entity.type
_entity.pdbx_description
1 polymer ?
#
loop_
_entity_poly.entity_id
_entity_poly.type
_entity_poly.pdbx_seq_one_letter_code
_entity_poly.pdbx_strand_id
1 'polypeptide(L)'
;MKRVFLLTALAVGSIGITNAQYKPAAGERTLEVNFAPLGGTPVSIGGIKYRSFSSETTAFRIGLFLGYANTTKVTQDENSQTQALELKDKNGTTTISLQPGIEKHFAGTDRLSPYIGGVLNIGYGMTSKKEESQQGTNVGTTTTKGGSLDLGLNAVAGFDYYVAEKLYLGTEIGFGVAMKSDMKNKITYDNIPNAQDSESKVDNQSKFNIGPNVVGQLRLGWVF
;
A
#
# COMPACT_ATOMS: atom_id res chain seq x y z
N MET A 1 -25.75 -5.44 12.96
CA MET A 1 -25.52 -4.70 14.22
C MET A 1 -24.18 -5.05 14.92
N LYS A 2 -23.19 -5.65 14.24
CA LYS A 2 -21.87 -5.99 14.83
C LYS A 2 -20.70 -5.13 14.35
N ARG A 3 -20.94 -4.05 13.59
CA ARG A 3 -19.87 -3.21 12.99
C ARG A 3 -19.69 -1.83 13.66
N VAL A 4 -20.46 -1.51 14.69
CA VAL A 4 -20.40 -0.21 15.38
C VAL A 4 -19.50 -0.25 16.62
N PHE A 5 -19.13 -1.43 17.12
CA PHE A 5 -18.37 -1.58 18.37
C PHE A 5 -16.87 -1.30 18.28
N LEU A 6 -16.29 -1.21 17.08
CA LEU A 6 -14.84 -1.00 16.95
C LEU A 6 -14.42 0.47 17.01
N LEU A 7 -15.34 1.39 16.77
CA LEU A 7 -15.08 2.83 16.83
C LEU A 7 -15.20 3.44 18.22
N THR A 8 -15.90 2.77 19.14
CA THR A 8 -16.13 3.27 20.50
C THR A 8 -15.02 2.92 21.50
N ALA A 9 -14.18 1.95 21.19
CA ALA A 9 -13.09 1.53 22.09
C ALA A 9 -11.86 2.47 22.06
N LEU A 10 -11.78 3.40 21.09
CA LEU A 10 -10.65 4.33 20.97
C LEU A 10 -10.85 5.65 21.73
N ALA A 11 -12.01 5.87 22.35
CA ALA A 11 -12.40 7.16 22.93
C ALA A 11 -12.30 7.25 24.46
N VAL A 12 -11.85 6.23 25.16
CA VAL A 12 -11.81 6.23 26.65
C VAL A 12 -10.38 6.07 27.13
N GLY A 13 -9.65 7.18 27.24
CA GLY A 13 -8.34 7.14 27.87
C GLY A 13 -7.66 8.51 27.95
N SER A 14 -7.87 9.19 29.03
CA SER A 14 -7.09 10.31 29.60
C SER A 14 -7.76 11.68 29.59
N ILE A 15 -8.57 11.93 30.63
CA ILE A 15 -8.84 13.28 31.12
C ILE A 15 -7.76 13.58 32.16
N GLY A 16 -6.63 14.08 31.72
CA GLY A 16 -5.61 14.70 32.56
C GLY A 16 -5.57 16.18 32.22
N ILE A 17 -5.94 17.03 33.16
CA ILE A 17 -5.85 18.48 33.02
C ILE A 17 -4.37 18.87 33.20
N THR A 18 -3.63 18.98 32.10
CA THR A 18 -2.33 19.62 32.02
C THR A 18 -2.36 20.51 30.79
N ASN A 19 -1.65 21.66 30.81
CA ASN A 19 -1.54 22.57 29.67
C ASN A 19 -1.46 21.77 28.36
N ALA A 20 -2.53 21.87 27.54
CA ALA A 20 -2.75 20.99 26.40
C ALA A 20 -1.70 21.24 25.33
N GLN A 21 -0.60 20.51 25.41
CA GLN A 21 0.36 20.47 24.31
C GLN A 21 -0.20 19.52 23.25
N TYR A 22 -0.77 20.10 22.19
CA TYR A 22 -1.35 19.32 21.09
C TYR A 22 -0.30 18.65 20.23
N LYS A 23 0.84 19.32 19.99
CA LYS A 23 1.92 18.84 19.13
C LYS A 23 2.89 17.92 19.89
N PRO A 24 3.51 16.97 19.21
CA PRO A 24 4.49 16.09 19.84
C PRO A 24 5.70 16.87 20.40
N ALA A 25 6.10 16.52 21.59
CA ALA A 25 7.37 16.93 22.17
C ALA A 25 8.53 16.07 21.66
N ALA A 26 9.77 16.52 21.97
CA ALA A 26 10.95 15.68 21.76
C ALA A 26 10.84 14.38 22.56
N GLY A 27 11.13 13.25 21.91
CA GLY A 27 11.02 11.90 22.49
C GLY A 27 9.65 11.23 22.32
N GLU A 28 8.59 11.98 21.99
CA GLU A 28 7.28 11.39 21.71
C GLU A 28 7.24 10.68 20.34
N ARG A 29 6.27 9.82 20.22
CA ARG A 29 6.09 8.95 19.06
C ARG A 29 4.66 9.05 18.55
N THR A 30 4.47 8.77 17.26
CA THR A 30 3.14 8.73 16.68
C THR A 30 2.94 7.46 15.87
N LEU A 31 1.72 6.97 15.88
CA LEU A 31 1.25 5.91 14.99
C LEU A 31 0.12 6.47 14.13
N GLU A 32 0.23 6.28 12.82
CA GLU A 32 -0.75 6.77 11.86
C GLU A 32 -1.32 5.62 11.03
N VAL A 33 -2.57 5.78 10.65
CA VAL A 33 -3.25 4.95 9.67
C VAL A 33 -3.62 5.84 8.47
N ASN A 34 -3.30 5.35 7.27
CA ASN A 34 -3.61 6.06 6.03
C ASN A 34 -4.93 5.56 5.44
N PHE A 35 -5.78 6.51 5.08
CA PHE A 35 -7.06 6.26 4.45
C PHE A 35 -7.08 6.87 3.05
N ALA A 36 -7.70 6.20 2.09
CA ALA A 36 -7.95 6.71 0.74
C ALA A 36 -9.48 6.89 0.54
N PRO A 37 -10.11 7.95 1.09
CA PRO A 37 -11.57 8.10 1.06
C PRO A 37 -12.13 8.40 -0.33
N LEU A 38 -11.28 8.86 -1.26
CA LEU A 38 -11.70 9.27 -2.61
C LEU A 38 -11.40 8.21 -3.69
N GLY A 39 -10.95 7.02 -3.30
CA GLY A 39 -10.53 5.97 -4.22
C GLY A 39 -11.66 5.11 -4.82
N GLY A 40 -12.94 5.49 -4.65
CA GLY A 40 -14.09 4.77 -5.23
C GLY A 40 -14.39 3.39 -4.60
N THR A 41 -13.62 2.98 -3.60
CA THR A 41 -13.84 1.76 -2.79
C THR A 41 -14.15 2.15 -1.34
N PRO A 42 -14.85 1.30 -0.58
CA PRO A 42 -15.01 1.53 0.85
C PRO A 42 -13.64 1.74 1.49
N VAL A 43 -13.55 2.71 2.41
CA VAL A 43 -12.33 3.14 3.12
C VAL A 43 -11.31 2.01 3.24
N SER A 44 -10.26 2.06 2.43
CA SER A 44 -9.17 1.10 2.49
C SER A 44 -8.06 1.65 3.39
N ILE A 45 -7.59 0.83 4.32
CA ILE A 45 -6.38 1.14 5.09
C ILE A 45 -5.21 0.84 4.17
N GLY A 46 -4.55 1.91 3.66
CA GLY A 46 -3.45 1.79 2.72
C GLY A 46 -2.12 1.44 3.38
N GLY A 47 -1.95 1.75 4.67
CA GLY A 47 -0.69 1.52 5.39
C GLY A 47 -0.67 2.09 6.79
N ILE A 48 0.37 1.74 7.52
CA ILE A 48 0.66 2.23 8.86
C ILE A 48 1.97 3.02 8.79
N LYS A 49 2.01 4.18 9.46
CA LYS A 49 3.22 4.98 9.58
C LYS A 49 3.53 5.22 11.05
N TYR A 50 4.76 4.97 11.42
CA TYR A 50 5.32 5.30 12.72
C TYR A 50 6.27 6.48 12.60
N ARG A 51 6.20 7.42 13.54
CA ARG A 51 7.15 8.54 13.65
C ARG A 51 7.74 8.61 15.05
N SER A 52 8.99 9.02 15.13
CA SER A 52 9.70 9.28 16.37
C SER A 52 10.28 10.70 16.31
N PHE A 53 9.87 11.55 17.20
CA PHE A 53 10.29 12.95 17.26
C PHE A 53 11.61 13.06 18.02
N SER A 54 12.71 13.36 17.30
CA SER A 54 14.00 13.63 17.92
C SER A 54 14.06 15.04 18.52
N SER A 55 13.22 15.96 18.04
CA SER A 55 12.96 17.28 18.57
C SER A 55 11.53 17.69 18.23
N GLU A 56 11.03 18.79 18.77
CA GLU A 56 9.71 19.33 18.42
C GLU A 56 9.52 19.62 16.92
N THR A 57 10.63 19.76 16.19
CA THR A 57 10.62 20.12 14.77
C THR A 57 11.19 19.05 13.83
N THR A 58 11.67 17.91 14.35
CA THR A 58 12.29 16.88 13.52
C THR A 58 11.79 15.52 13.92
N ALA A 59 11.28 14.77 12.96
CA ALA A 59 10.82 13.40 13.15
C ALA A 59 11.47 12.45 12.15
N PHE A 60 11.88 11.28 12.64
CA PHE A 60 12.14 10.12 11.79
C PHE A 60 10.84 9.37 11.59
N ARG A 61 10.61 8.89 10.37
CA ARG A 61 9.41 8.16 10.00
C ARG A 61 9.74 6.83 9.35
N ILE A 62 8.85 5.86 9.55
CA ILE A 62 8.86 4.61 8.81
C ILE A 62 7.41 4.23 8.47
N GLY A 63 7.13 4.06 7.19
CA GLY A 63 5.83 3.59 6.70
C GLY A 63 5.92 2.12 6.27
N LEU A 64 4.87 1.36 6.54
CA LEU A 64 4.66 0.00 6.05
C LEU A 64 3.34 -0.04 5.29
N PHE A 65 3.39 -0.46 4.04
CA PHE A 65 2.23 -0.60 3.17
C PHE A 65 2.13 -2.04 2.69
N LEU A 66 0.94 -2.60 2.80
CA LEU A 66 0.63 -3.95 2.35
C LEU A 66 -0.57 -3.86 1.41
N GLY A 67 -0.44 -4.42 0.21
CA GLY A 67 -1.49 -4.50 -0.76
C GLY A 67 -1.73 -5.94 -1.19
N TYR A 68 -3.00 -6.34 -1.29
CA TYR A 68 -3.39 -7.61 -1.89
C TYR A 68 -4.61 -7.37 -2.77
N ALA A 69 -4.52 -7.82 -4.02
CA ALA A 69 -5.62 -7.80 -4.96
C ALA A 69 -5.71 -9.16 -5.65
N ASN A 70 -6.93 -9.65 -5.81
CA ASN A 70 -7.18 -10.88 -6.57
C ASN A 70 -8.43 -10.66 -7.43
N THR A 71 -8.30 -11.01 -8.71
CA THR A 71 -9.39 -10.96 -9.68
C THR A 71 -9.55 -12.34 -10.29
N THR A 72 -10.77 -12.86 -10.27
CA THR A 72 -11.13 -14.11 -10.95
C THR A 72 -12.12 -13.78 -12.05
N LYS A 73 -11.80 -14.15 -13.27
CA LYS A 73 -12.70 -14.12 -14.43
C LYS A 73 -13.10 -15.54 -14.76
N VAL A 74 -14.38 -15.77 -14.88
CA VAL A 74 -14.95 -17.06 -15.31
C VAL A 74 -15.47 -16.89 -16.73
N THR A 75 -15.06 -17.77 -17.63
CA THR A 75 -15.52 -17.80 -19.00
C THR A 75 -16.13 -19.18 -19.28
N GLN A 76 -17.33 -19.21 -19.81
CA GLN A 76 -17.96 -20.43 -20.32
C GLN A 76 -17.72 -20.46 -21.82
N ASP A 77 -17.16 -21.56 -22.32
CA ASP A 77 -17.00 -21.74 -23.76
C ASP A 77 -18.31 -22.37 -24.32
N GLU A 78 -19.15 -21.52 -24.90
CA GLU A 78 -20.45 -21.95 -25.50
C GLU A 78 -20.27 -22.71 -26.80
N ASN A 79 -19.06 -22.79 -27.35
CA ASN A 79 -18.79 -23.37 -28.68
C ASN A 79 -18.42 -24.86 -28.63
N SER A 80 -18.34 -25.51 -27.49
CA SER A 80 -18.05 -26.92 -27.43
C SER A 80 -19.33 -27.73 -27.57
N GLN A 81 -19.43 -28.50 -28.63
CA GLN A 81 -20.53 -29.49 -28.88
C GLN A 81 -20.60 -30.60 -27.80
N THR A 82 -19.71 -30.57 -26.84
CA THR A 82 -19.56 -31.60 -25.81
C THR A 82 -19.34 -30.91 -24.45
N GLN A 83 -20.37 -30.49 -23.78
CA GLN A 83 -20.36 -30.00 -22.41
C GLN A 83 -19.53 -28.70 -22.24
N ALA A 84 -20.21 -27.59 -21.99
CA ALA A 84 -19.58 -26.30 -21.69
C ALA A 84 -18.67 -26.44 -20.47
N LEU A 85 -17.34 -26.28 -20.66
CA LEU A 85 -16.36 -26.25 -19.60
C LEU A 85 -16.25 -24.81 -19.03
N GLU A 86 -16.31 -24.68 -17.73
CA GLU A 86 -16.07 -23.43 -17.03
C GLU A 86 -14.56 -23.22 -16.88
N LEU A 87 -14.00 -22.22 -17.55
CA LEU A 87 -12.58 -21.84 -17.48
C LEU A 87 -12.40 -20.64 -16.57
N LYS A 88 -11.38 -20.68 -15.71
CA LYS A 88 -11.08 -19.65 -14.71
C LYS A 88 -9.73 -19.01 -14.94
N ASP A 89 -9.75 -17.70 -15.13
CA ASP A 89 -8.54 -16.88 -15.11
C ASP A 89 -8.43 -16.17 -13.76
N LYS A 90 -7.33 -16.37 -13.03
CA LYS A 90 -7.08 -15.77 -11.75
C LYS A 90 -5.83 -14.90 -11.81
N ASN A 91 -5.96 -13.64 -11.46
CA ASN A 91 -4.84 -12.69 -11.33
C ASN A 91 -4.71 -12.25 -9.88
N GLY A 92 -3.62 -12.64 -9.22
CA GLY A 92 -3.27 -12.22 -7.87
C GLY A 92 -2.09 -11.27 -7.88
N THR A 93 -2.17 -10.20 -7.13
CA THR A 93 -1.05 -9.27 -6.89
C THR A 93 -0.91 -9.03 -5.39
N THR A 94 0.31 -9.17 -4.89
CA THR A 94 0.66 -8.84 -3.52
C THR A 94 1.78 -7.81 -3.56
N THR A 95 1.66 -6.74 -2.79
CA THR A 95 2.69 -5.71 -2.68
C THR A 95 3.02 -5.45 -1.22
N ILE A 96 4.30 -5.26 -0.94
CA ILE A 96 4.81 -4.81 0.35
C ILE A 96 5.76 -3.64 0.09
N SER A 97 5.64 -2.58 0.86
CA SER A 97 6.51 -1.41 0.72
C SER A 97 6.90 -0.86 2.08
N LEU A 98 8.18 -0.56 2.23
CA LEU A 98 8.78 0.08 3.39
C LEU A 98 9.21 1.49 3.00
N GLN A 99 8.84 2.49 3.82
CA GLN A 99 9.08 3.90 3.54
C GLN A 99 9.77 4.61 4.71
N PRO A 100 11.09 4.41 4.90
CA PRO A 100 11.86 5.21 5.84
C PRO A 100 12.02 6.65 5.34
N GLY A 101 12.07 7.61 6.27
CA GLY A 101 12.21 9.02 5.92
C GLY A 101 12.45 9.92 7.12
N ILE A 102 12.56 11.20 6.82
CA ILE A 102 12.74 12.27 7.81
C ILE A 102 11.78 13.42 7.48
N GLU A 103 11.23 14.03 8.52
CA GLU A 103 10.34 15.19 8.43
C GLU A 103 10.92 16.36 9.21
N LYS A 104 10.74 17.57 8.65
CA LYS A 104 11.00 18.83 9.33
C LYS A 104 9.68 19.57 9.48
N HIS A 105 9.27 19.76 10.71
CA HIS A 105 8.05 20.48 11.10
C HIS A 105 8.34 21.97 11.30
N PHE A 106 7.37 22.79 10.92
CA PHE A 106 7.41 24.24 11.08
C PHE A 106 6.48 24.68 12.21
N ALA A 107 6.64 25.92 12.66
CA ALA A 107 5.90 26.45 13.81
C ALA A 107 4.37 26.29 13.68
N GLY A 108 3.78 26.71 12.56
CA GLY A 108 2.32 26.62 12.36
C GLY A 108 1.53 27.34 13.47
N THR A 109 0.41 26.75 13.90
CA THR A 109 -0.41 27.18 15.04
C THR A 109 -0.36 26.15 16.16
N ASP A 110 -1.04 26.38 17.30
CA ASP A 110 -1.09 25.42 18.42
C ASP A 110 -1.60 24.03 17.99
N ARG A 111 -2.51 23.99 17.00
CA ARG A 111 -3.13 22.75 16.50
C ARG A 111 -2.69 22.35 15.10
N LEU A 112 -1.97 23.20 14.37
CA LEU A 112 -1.54 22.93 13.01
C LEU A 112 -0.03 22.80 12.95
N SER A 113 0.46 21.65 12.46
CA SER A 113 1.88 21.36 12.29
C SER A 113 2.18 21.06 10.81
N PRO A 114 2.52 22.08 10.01
CA PRO A 114 2.99 21.84 8.64
C PRO A 114 4.40 21.26 8.64
N TYR A 115 4.70 20.43 7.67
CA TYR A 115 6.03 19.83 7.53
C TYR A 115 6.40 19.62 6.06
N ILE A 116 7.70 19.45 5.85
CA ILE A 116 8.30 18.90 4.63
C ILE A 116 9.17 17.72 5.02
N GLY A 117 9.45 16.84 4.07
CA GLY A 117 10.29 15.68 4.36
C GLY A 117 10.87 15.03 3.12
N GLY A 118 11.76 14.08 3.37
CA GLY A 118 12.30 13.16 2.37
C GLY A 118 11.96 11.72 2.74
N VAL A 119 11.54 10.93 1.75
CA VAL A 119 11.10 9.54 1.94
C VAL A 119 11.73 8.65 0.89
N LEU A 120 12.40 7.59 1.33
CA LEU A 120 12.84 6.50 0.48
C LEU A 120 11.72 5.45 0.42
N ASN A 121 11.34 5.02 -0.76
CA ASN A 121 10.40 3.91 -0.96
C ASN A 121 11.16 2.67 -1.40
N ILE A 122 10.96 1.55 -0.71
CA ILE A 122 11.50 0.23 -1.06
C ILE A 122 10.30 -0.70 -1.12
N GLY A 123 9.92 -1.10 -2.33
CA GLY A 123 8.74 -1.93 -2.59
C GLY A 123 9.11 -3.26 -3.22
N TYR A 124 8.35 -4.29 -2.89
CA TYR A 124 8.41 -5.60 -3.52
C TYR A 124 7.00 -6.02 -3.93
N GLY A 125 6.84 -6.33 -5.21
CA GLY A 125 5.60 -6.82 -5.79
C GLY A 125 5.73 -8.30 -6.17
N MET A 126 4.67 -9.08 -5.93
CA MET A 126 4.51 -10.45 -6.41
C MET A 126 3.25 -10.52 -7.26
N THR A 127 3.34 -11.16 -8.41
CA THR A 127 2.21 -11.43 -9.30
C THR A 127 2.06 -12.91 -9.53
N SER A 128 0.83 -13.39 -9.55
CA SER A 128 0.50 -14.76 -9.90
C SER A 128 -0.70 -14.76 -10.85
N LYS A 129 -0.47 -15.18 -12.08
CA LYS A 129 -1.51 -15.33 -13.09
C LYS A 129 -1.72 -16.82 -13.32
N LYS A 130 -2.96 -17.29 -13.17
CA LYS A 130 -3.38 -18.64 -13.44
C LYS A 130 -4.43 -18.61 -14.54
N GLU A 131 -4.15 -19.25 -15.66
CA GLU A 131 -5.03 -19.33 -16.83
C GLU A 131 -5.41 -20.79 -17.08
N GLU A 132 -6.70 -21.07 -17.14
CA GLU A 132 -7.23 -22.37 -17.49
C GLU A 132 -7.56 -22.39 -18.98
N SER A 133 -7.20 -23.49 -19.66
CA SER A 133 -7.47 -23.72 -21.08
C SER A 133 -8.05 -25.10 -21.29
N GLN A 134 -8.94 -25.23 -22.26
CA GLN A 134 -9.49 -26.52 -22.63
C GLN A 134 -8.45 -27.37 -23.38
N GLN A 135 -8.25 -28.58 -22.91
CA GLN A 135 -7.37 -29.59 -23.52
C GLN A 135 -8.19 -30.87 -23.83
N GLY A 136 -8.88 -30.85 -24.97
CA GLY A 136 -9.86 -31.90 -25.27
C GLY A 136 -11.03 -31.87 -24.27
N THR A 137 -11.19 -32.96 -23.51
CA THR A 137 -12.19 -33.09 -22.43
C THR A 137 -11.69 -32.66 -21.08
N ASN A 138 -10.39 -32.30 -20.94
CA ASN A 138 -9.75 -31.89 -19.68
C ASN A 138 -9.45 -30.40 -19.65
N VAL A 139 -9.18 -29.91 -18.47
CA VAL A 139 -8.71 -28.51 -18.27
C VAL A 139 -7.20 -28.56 -18.03
N GLY A 140 -6.47 -27.85 -18.88
CA GLY A 140 -5.05 -27.54 -18.65
C GLY A 140 -4.90 -26.19 -17.93
N THR A 141 -3.84 -26.04 -17.16
CA THR A 141 -3.56 -24.84 -16.41
C THR A 141 -2.16 -24.31 -16.70
N THR A 142 -2.06 -23.03 -17.02
CA THR A 142 -0.80 -22.29 -17.08
C THR A 142 -0.72 -21.36 -15.89
N THR A 143 0.35 -21.48 -15.09
CA THR A 143 0.60 -20.57 -13.95
C THR A 143 1.86 -19.78 -14.22
N THR A 144 1.72 -18.45 -14.29
CA THR A 144 2.84 -17.52 -14.42
C THR A 144 3.02 -16.78 -13.10
N LYS A 145 4.20 -16.90 -12.49
CA LYS A 145 4.59 -16.17 -11.29
C LYS A 145 5.70 -15.20 -11.62
N GLY A 146 5.54 -13.95 -11.20
CA GLY A 146 6.52 -12.89 -11.39
C GLY A 146 6.70 -12.05 -10.14
N GLY A 147 7.65 -11.15 -10.18
CA GLY A 147 7.89 -10.18 -9.12
C GLY A 147 8.41 -8.86 -9.68
N SER A 148 8.42 -7.84 -8.86
CA SER A 148 9.03 -6.55 -9.15
C SER A 148 9.69 -5.97 -7.91
N LEU A 149 10.76 -5.21 -8.13
CA LEU A 149 11.40 -4.37 -7.12
C LEU A 149 11.12 -2.91 -7.47
N ASP A 150 10.62 -2.18 -6.50
CA ASP A 150 10.28 -0.77 -6.64
C ASP A 150 11.18 0.06 -5.70
N LEU A 151 11.92 1.00 -6.26
CA LEU A 151 12.75 1.95 -5.52
C LEU A 151 12.31 3.37 -5.86
N GLY A 152 12.19 4.23 -4.85
CA GLY A 152 11.79 5.61 -5.07
C GLY A 152 12.36 6.55 -4.04
N LEU A 153 12.57 7.80 -4.43
CA LEU A 153 12.94 8.90 -3.56
C LEU A 153 11.94 10.04 -3.77
N ASN A 154 11.28 10.46 -2.70
CA ASN A 154 10.24 11.46 -2.74
C ASN A 154 10.52 12.60 -1.76
N ALA A 155 10.35 13.83 -2.23
CA ALA A 155 10.11 14.96 -1.36
C ALA A 155 8.61 14.98 -1.03
N VAL A 156 8.29 15.16 0.25
CA VAL A 156 6.90 15.21 0.73
C VAL A 156 6.63 16.52 1.42
N ALA A 157 5.40 16.99 1.33
CA ALA A 157 4.89 18.13 2.08
C ALA A 157 3.51 17.79 2.64
N GLY A 158 3.23 18.17 3.85
CA GLY A 158 1.98 17.89 4.51
C GLY A 158 1.73 18.74 5.73
N PHE A 159 0.63 18.44 6.37
CA PHE A 159 0.33 19.01 7.67
C PHE A 159 -0.45 18.03 8.53
N ASP A 160 -0.32 18.21 9.85
CA ASP A 160 -1.10 17.52 10.86
C ASP A 160 -1.96 18.56 11.59
N TYR A 161 -3.26 18.29 11.70
CA TYR A 161 -4.20 19.10 12.45
C TYR A 161 -4.70 18.34 13.67
N TYR A 162 -4.33 18.80 14.85
CA TYR A 162 -4.67 18.15 16.11
C TYR A 162 -6.12 18.48 16.51
N VAL A 163 -7.01 17.52 16.30
CA VAL A 163 -8.45 17.63 16.62
C VAL A 163 -8.71 17.51 18.11
N ALA A 164 -7.87 16.76 18.82
CA ALA A 164 -7.86 16.60 20.26
C ALA A 164 -6.40 16.46 20.74
N GLU A 165 -6.18 16.49 22.06
CA GLU A 165 -4.88 16.14 22.62
C GLU A 165 -4.43 14.77 22.08
N LYS A 166 -3.19 14.71 21.55
CA LYS A 166 -2.59 13.49 21.05
C LYS A 166 -3.29 12.82 19.85
N LEU A 167 -4.35 13.39 19.31
CA LEU A 167 -5.08 12.88 18.16
C LEU A 167 -5.09 13.91 17.03
N TYR A 168 -4.66 13.53 15.84
CA TYR A 168 -4.61 14.42 14.69
C TYR A 168 -5.12 13.77 13.40
N LEU A 169 -5.60 14.63 12.53
CA LEU A 169 -5.84 14.35 11.12
C LEU A 169 -4.75 15.02 10.29
N GLY A 170 -4.28 14.36 9.27
CA GLY A 170 -3.25 14.91 8.41
C GLY A 170 -3.50 14.61 6.95
N THR A 171 -2.82 15.36 6.08
CA THR A 171 -2.72 15.09 4.67
C THR A 171 -1.27 15.26 4.21
N GLU A 172 -0.92 14.58 3.12
CA GLU A 172 0.44 14.60 2.57
C GLU A 172 0.36 14.49 1.05
N ILE A 173 1.20 15.23 0.38
CA ILE A 173 1.49 15.12 -1.05
C ILE A 173 2.98 14.89 -1.22
N GLY A 174 3.38 14.19 -2.28
CA GLY A 174 4.79 13.95 -2.56
C GLY A 174 5.10 13.96 -4.03
N PHE A 175 6.30 14.43 -4.33
CA PHE A 175 6.86 14.47 -5.67
C PHE A 175 8.26 13.88 -5.65
N GLY A 176 8.60 13.07 -6.66
CA GLY A 176 9.91 12.45 -6.69
C GLY A 176 10.16 11.57 -7.87
N VAL A 177 11.13 10.68 -7.71
CA VAL A 177 11.54 9.71 -8.72
C VAL A 177 11.24 8.31 -8.23
N ALA A 178 10.83 7.44 -9.14
CA ALA A 178 10.60 6.03 -8.87
C ALA A 178 11.13 5.18 -10.02
N MET A 179 11.74 4.06 -9.66
CA MET A 179 12.22 3.04 -10.57
C MET A 179 11.59 1.71 -10.19
N LYS A 180 10.99 1.05 -11.15
CA LYS A 180 10.45 -0.30 -11.02
C LYS A 180 11.23 -1.23 -11.96
N SER A 181 11.70 -2.35 -11.43
CA SER A 181 12.38 -3.40 -12.18
C SER A 181 11.62 -4.71 -12.03
N ASP A 182 11.18 -5.26 -13.14
CA ASP A 182 10.51 -6.55 -13.16
C ASP A 182 11.53 -7.69 -13.05
N MET A 183 11.18 -8.73 -12.29
CA MET A 183 11.97 -9.94 -12.11
C MET A 183 11.59 -10.98 -13.16
N LYS A 184 12.40 -12.03 -13.26
CA LYS A 184 12.10 -13.18 -14.13
C LYS A 184 10.75 -13.80 -13.76
N ASN A 185 9.97 -14.16 -14.77
CA ASN A 185 8.75 -14.92 -14.60
C ASN A 185 9.05 -16.43 -14.65
N LYS A 186 8.41 -17.17 -13.76
CA LYS A 186 8.37 -18.64 -13.80
C LYS A 186 7.02 -19.06 -14.34
N ILE A 187 7.05 -19.87 -15.40
CA ILE A 187 5.85 -20.42 -16.04
C ILE A 187 5.84 -21.93 -15.77
N THR A 188 4.74 -22.41 -15.19
CA THR A 188 4.51 -23.84 -14.94
C THR A 188 3.22 -24.26 -15.63
N TYR A 189 3.25 -25.46 -16.19
CA TYR A 189 2.14 -26.07 -16.92
C TYR A 189 1.63 -27.29 -16.17
N ASP A 190 0.34 -27.43 -16.09
CA ASP A 190 -0.34 -28.59 -15.52
C ASP A 190 -1.41 -29.04 -16.47
N ASN A 191 -1.41 -30.36 -16.79
CA ASN A 191 -2.30 -31.01 -17.76
C ASN A 191 -2.29 -30.37 -19.17
N ILE A 192 -1.16 -29.83 -19.62
CA ILE A 192 -0.98 -29.34 -20.98
C ILE A 192 -0.01 -30.24 -21.72
N PRO A 193 -0.45 -31.02 -22.75
CA PRO A 193 0.40 -31.94 -23.48
C PRO A 193 1.60 -31.20 -24.09
N ASN A 194 2.79 -31.82 -24.02
CA ASN A 194 4.05 -31.33 -24.59
C ASN A 194 4.54 -29.95 -24.05
N ALA A 195 3.90 -29.39 -23.04
CA ALA A 195 4.40 -28.19 -22.40
C ALA A 195 5.45 -28.55 -21.34
N GLN A 196 6.51 -27.76 -21.26
CA GLN A 196 7.56 -27.90 -20.25
C GLN A 196 7.65 -26.63 -19.44
N ASP A 197 7.83 -26.78 -18.14
CA ASP A 197 8.08 -25.65 -17.25
C ASP A 197 9.27 -24.85 -17.75
N SER A 198 9.13 -23.56 -17.76
CA SER A 198 10.15 -22.64 -18.23
C SER A 198 10.34 -21.46 -17.29
N GLU A 199 11.58 -21.03 -17.13
CA GLU A 199 11.87 -19.71 -16.61
C GLU A 199 12.06 -18.79 -17.81
N SER A 200 11.05 -17.99 -18.09
CA SER A 200 11.17 -16.95 -19.12
C SER A 200 11.74 -15.68 -18.48
N LYS A 201 12.85 -15.19 -19.04
CA LYS A 201 13.14 -13.78 -18.97
C LYS A 201 12.14 -13.08 -19.91
N VAL A 202 10.92 -12.88 -19.46
CA VAL A 202 10.09 -11.86 -20.09
C VAL A 202 10.86 -10.58 -19.94
N ASP A 203 11.00 -9.82 -21.02
CA ASP A 203 11.75 -8.59 -21.10
C ASP A 203 11.75 -7.86 -19.77
N ASN A 204 12.91 -7.81 -19.10
CA ASN A 204 13.09 -7.09 -17.85
C ASN A 204 12.82 -5.63 -18.15
N GLN A 205 11.57 -5.19 -17.99
CA GLN A 205 11.22 -3.79 -18.19
C GLN A 205 11.61 -3.04 -16.93
N SER A 206 12.56 -2.14 -17.09
CA SER A 206 12.80 -1.09 -16.11
C SER A 206 11.95 0.12 -16.48
N LYS A 207 11.12 0.57 -15.54
CA LYS A 207 10.33 1.80 -15.70
C LYS A 207 10.90 2.84 -14.76
N PHE A 208 11.17 4.01 -15.31
CA PHE A 208 11.57 5.18 -14.54
C PHE A 208 10.48 6.24 -14.66
N ASN A 209 10.04 6.77 -13.53
CA ASN A 209 9.02 7.80 -13.45
C ASN A 209 9.51 8.97 -12.63
N ILE A 210 9.17 10.17 -13.06
CA ILE A 210 9.31 11.41 -12.29
C ILE A 210 7.91 12.01 -12.19
N GLY A 211 7.46 12.34 -10.98
CA GLY A 211 6.15 12.96 -10.84
C GLY A 211 5.59 12.88 -9.41
N PRO A 212 4.30 13.21 -9.26
CA PRO A 212 3.60 13.09 -7.99
C PRO A 212 3.39 11.61 -7.66
N ASN A 213 4.20 11.09 -6.76
CA ASN A 213 4.19 9.67 -6.36
C ASN A 213 3.39 9.42 -5.07
N VAL A 214 3.07 10.49 -4.33
CA VAL A 214 2.19 10.43 -3.15
C VAL A 214 0.98 11.29 -3.45
N VAL A 215 -0.13 10.64 -3.69
CA VAL A 215 -1.43 11.30 -3.92
C VAL A 215 -2.08 11.55 -2.57
N GLY A 216 -2.68 12.73 -2.39
CA GLY A 216 -3.26 13.22 -1.14
C GLY A 216 -4.00 12.13 -0.35
N GLN A 217 -3.41 11.73 0.74
CA GLN A 217 -3.95 10.73 1.67
C GLN A 217 -4.50 11.46 2.89
N LEU A 218 -5.65 11.01 3.36
CA LEU A 218 -6.13 11.40 4.68
C LEU A 218 -5.49 10.46 5.71
N ARG A 219 -4.95 11.02 6.77
CA ARG A 219 -4.27 10.28 7.82
C ARG A 219 -4.92 10.55 9.17
N LEU A 220 -5.08 9.51 9.95
CA LEU A 220 -5.45 9.60 11.37
C LEU A 220 -4.26 9.11 12.19
N GLY A 221 -3.79 9.94 13.09
CA GLY A 221 -2.62 9.63 13.90
C GLY A 221 -2.84 9.89 15.38
N TRP A 222 -2.11 9.13 16.19
CA TRP A 222 -2.10 9.18 17.65
C TRP A 222 -0.68 9.41 18.15
N VAL A 223 -0.53 10.30 19.16
CA VAL A 223 0.74 10.59 19.86
C VAL A 223 0.80 9.83 21.19
N PHE A 224 1.92 9.20 21.50
CA PHE A 224 2.15 8.45 22.75
C PHE A 224 3.61 8.53 23.24
#